data_ae3b8f210958555c9a0b075a6fb10790
#
_entry.id   ae3b8f210958555c9a0b075a6fb10790
#
_cell.length_a   1.000
_cell.length_b   1.000
_cell.length_c   1.000
_cell.angle_alpha   90.00
_cell.angle_beta   90.00
_cell.angle_gamma   90.00
#
_symmetry.space_group_name_H-M   'P 1'
#
loop_
_entity.id
_entity.type
_entity.pdbx_description
1 polymer ?
#
loop_
_entity_poly.entity_id
_entity_poly.type
_entity_poly.pdbx_seq_one_letter_code
_entity_poly.pdbx_strand_id
1 'polypeptide(L)'
;MADQETWIQQAAAIPIRQGRLCLVTSRSGKRWVIPKGLIDPGKTAPEIALQEAWEEAGLVGVLRPDPVGSYFYEKYGGTCHVAVFLMDVTEAAEQWPERSFRERAWLGVREAIQRIEEEGLRSIIRAALEDEARAAGLSIGPAR
;
A
#
# COMPACT_ATOMS: atom_id res chain seq x y z
N MET A 1 15.57 -19.84 -11.40
CA MET A 1 15.27 -18.48 -10.97
C MET A 1 14.47 -17.76 -12.05
N ALA A 2 13.33 -17.21 -11.70
CA ALA A 2 12.53 -16.43 -12.66
C ALA A 2 13.18 -15.10 -12.91
N ASP A 3 13.25 -14.68 -14.17
CA ASP A 3 13.71 -13.35 -14.50
C ASP A 3 12.55 -12.36 -14.44
N GLN A 4 12.84 -11.08 -14.64
CA GLN A 4 11.85 -10.01 -14.51
C GLN A 4 10.65 -10.17 -15.46
N GLU A 5 10.85 -10.82 -16.61
CA GLU A 5 9.78 -11.01 -17.58
C GLU A 5 8.72 -11.99 -17.11
N THR A 6 9.10 -12.92 -16.24
CA THR A 6 8.17 -13.93 -15.74
C THR A 6 7.46 -13.52 -14.45
N TRP A 7 7.80 -12.37 -13.88
CA TRP A 7 7.14 -11.87 -12.67
C TRP A 7 5.75 -11.36 -12.98
N ILE A 8 4.83 -11.61 -12.04
CA ILE A 8 3.49 -11.04 -12.10
C ILE A 8 3.59 -9.63 -11.55
N GLN A 9 3.37 -8.63 -12.39
CA GLN A 9 3.55 -7.23 -12.01
C GLN A 9 2.31 -6.67 -11.34
N GLN A 10 2.53 -6.07 -10.16
CA GLN A 10 1.48 -5.42 -9.39
C GLN A 10 1.92 -4.03 -8.95
N ALA A 11 0.96 -3.18 -8.62
CA ALA A 11 1.23 -1.86 -8.06
C ALA A 11 0.37 -1.66 -6.82
N ALA A 12 0.92 -0.95 -5.85
CA ALA A 12 0.28 -0.72 -4.57
C ALA A 12 0.45 0.73 -4.12
N ALA A 13 -0.50 1.20 -3.33
CA ALA A 13 -0.44 2.51 -2.70
C ALA A 13 -0.30 2.35 -1.19
N ILE A 14 0.55 3.17 -0.59
CA ILE A 14 0.56 3.39 0.86
C ILE A 14 -0.19 4.70 1.07
N PRO A 15 -1.48 4.64 1.44
CA PRO A 15 -2.26 5.87 1.60
C PRO A 15 -1.96 6.53 2.93
N ILE A 16 -1.59 7.81 2.88
CA ILE A 16 -1.28 8.58 4.09
C ILE A 16 -2.12 9.85 4.15
N ARG A 17 -2.51 10.21 5.37
CA ARG A 17 -3.25 11.42 5.64
C ARG A 17 -3.04 11.79 7.10
N GLN A 18 -2.58 13.04 7.33
CA GLN A 18 -2.37 13.55 8.69
C GLN A 18 -1.50 12.63 9.55
N GLY A 19 -0.44 12.08 8.96
CA GLY A 19 0.52 11.23 9.67
C GLY A 19 0.06 9.81 9.93
N ARG A 20 -1.08 9.40 9.37
CA ARG A 20 -1.60 8.04 9.53
C ARG A 20 -1.65 7.30 8.21
N LEU A 21 -1.55 5.98 8.29
CA LEU A 21 -1.71 5.08 7.16
C LEU A 21 -3.10 4.50 7.13
N CYS A 22 -3.63 4.30 5.92
CA CYS A 22 -4.85 3.53 5.76
C CYS A 22 -4.51 2.11 5.38
N LEU A 23 -5.02 1.15 6.14
CA LEU A 23 -4.98 -0.27 5.76
C LEU A 23 -6.40 -0.75 5.52
N VAL A 24 -6.53 -1.78 4.70
CA VAL A 24 -7.80 -2.45 4.48
C VAL A 24 -7.65 -3.93 4.79
N THR A 25 -8.75 -4.59 5.09
CA THR A 25 -8.71 -6.04 5.26
C THR A 25 -8.51 -6.72 3.91
N SER A 26 -7.83 -7.85 3.93
CA SER A 26 -7.73 -8.70 2.75
C SER A 26 -9.12 -9.21 2.38
N ARG A 27 -9.26 -9.79 1.16
CA ARG A 27 -10.56 -10.29 0.68
C ARG A 27 -11.18 -11.29 1.66
N SER A 28 -10.37 -12.12 2.30
CA SER A 28 -10.86 -13.08 3.30
C SER A 28 -11.18 -12.44 4.66
N GLY A 29 -10.77 -11.19 4.87
CA GLY A 29 -10.93 -10.50 6.15
C GLY A 29 -9.92 -10.88 7.22
N LYS A 30 -8.94 -11.73 6.89
CA LYS A 30 -8.02 -12.29 7.88
C LYS A 30 -6.74 -11.48 8.09
N ARG A 31 -6.39 -10.61 7.14
CA ARG A 31 -5.15 -9.83 7.22
C ARG A 31 -5.42 -8.37 6.92
N TRP A 32 -4.53 -7.52 7.41
CA TRP A 32 -4.52 -6.11 7.06
C TRP A 32 -3.48 -5.89 5.96
N VAL A 33 -3.89 -5.22 4.89
CA VAL A 33 -3.07 -5.04 3.69
C VAL A 33 -3.18 -3.62 3.18
N ILE A 34 -2.27 -3.24 2.27
CA ILE A 34 -2.41 -2.00 1.51
C ILE A 34 -3.15 -2.30 0.20
N PRO A 35 -3.82 -1.30 -0.39
CA PRO A 35 -4.47 -1.49 -1.69
C PRO A 35 -3.44 -1.83 -2.76
N LYS A 36 -3.70 -2.89 -3.54
CA LYS A 36 -2.82 -3.28 -4.65
C LYS A 36 -3.57 -4.14 -5.65
N GLY A 37 -3.07 -4.17 -6.86
CA GLY A 37 -3.63 -5.02 -7.88
C GLY A 37 -2.68 -5.26 -9.05
N LEU A 38 -3.13 -6.12 -9.95
CA LEU A 38 -2.38 -6.47 -11.15
C LEU A 38 -2.29 -5.27 -12.09
N ILE A 39 -1.13 -5.12 -12.73
CA ILE A 39 -0.98 -4.08 -13.76
C ILE A 39 -1.54 -4.63 -15.06
N ASP A 40 -2.73 -4.14 -15.44
CA ASP A 40 -3.40 -4.57 -16.65
C ASP A 40 -2.67 -4.08 -17.89
N PRO A 41 -2.77 -4.82 -19.01
CA PRO A 41 -2.18 -4.36 -20.27
C PRO A 41 -2.64 -2.95 -20.62
N GLY A 42 -1.69 -2.12 -21.03
CA GLY A 42 -1.99 -0.75 -21.41
C GLY A 42 -2.09 0.23 -20.24
N LYS A 43 -1.94 -0.24 -19.00
CA LYS A 43 -1.96 0.63 -17.82
C LYS A 43 -0.59 0.72 -17.19
N THR A 44 -0.35 1.83 -16.49
CA THR A 44 0.92 2.05 -15.77
C THR A 44 0.76 1.66 -14.31
N ALA A 45 1.89 1.44 -13.64
CA ALA A 45 1.88 1.15 -12.21
C ALA A 45 1.20 2.25 -11.39
N PRO A 46 1.49 3.55 -11.61
CA PRO A 46 0.76 4.61 -10.89
C PRO A 46 -0.75 4.58 -11.09
N GLU A 47 -1.19 4.33 -12.33
CA GLU A 47 -2.63 4.25 -12.61
C GLU A 47 -3.30 3.14 -11.82
N ILE A 48 -2.65 1.98 -11.76
CA ILE A 48 -3.19 0.83 -11.00
C ILE A 48 -3.18 1.12 -9.49
N ALA A 49 -2.11 1.72 -8.97
CA ALA A 49 -2.06 2.05 -7.54
C ALA A 49 -3.23 2.95 -7.14
N LEU A 50 -3.53 3.97 -7.94
CA LEU A 50 -4.66 4.87 -7.68
C LEU A 50 -6.01 4.15 -7.86
N GLN A 51 -6.13 3.33 -8.88
CA GLN A 51 -7.36 2.57 -9.14
C GLN A 51 -7.68 1.64 -7.97
N GLU A 52 -6.68 0.89 -7.50
CA GLU A 52 -6.88 -0.04 -6.40
C GLU A 52 -7.16 0.67 -5.07
N ALA A 53 -6.54 1.83 -4.85
CA ALA A 53 -6.83 2.63 -3.67
C ALA A 53 -8.31 3.04 -3.64
N TRP A 54 -8.89 3.36 -4.79
CA TRP A 54 -10.31 3.64 -4.88
C TRP A 54 -11.17 2.40 -4.73
N GLU A 55 -10.88 1.35 -5.50
CA GLU A 55 -11.71 0.14 -5.50
C GLU A 55 -11.72 -0.57 -4.15
N GLU A 56 -10.56 -0.72 -3.53
CA GLU A 56 -10.42 -1.48 -2.29
C GLU A 56 -10.67 -0.65 -1.04
N ALA A 57 -10.34 0.63 -1.06
CA ALA A 57 -10.34 1.45 0.15
C ALA A 57 -11.17 2.73 0.07
N GLY A 58 -11.71 3.07 -1.10
CA GLY A 58 -12.50 4.28 -1.27
C GLY A 58 -11.71 5.57 -1.12
N LEU A 59 -10.43 5.55 -1.49
CA LEU A 59 -9.55 6.68 -1.30
C LEU A 59 -9.25 7.39 -2.61
N VAL A 60 -9.28 8.72 -2.55
CA VAL A 60 -8.93 9.61 -3.65
C VAL A 60 -7.76 10.46 -3.20
N GLY A 61 -6.80 10.71 -4.08
CA GLY A 61 -5.66 11.53 -3.72
C GLY A 61 -4.64 11.60 -4.83
N VAL A 62 -3.44 12.02 -4.46
CA VAL A 62 -2.33 12.24 -5.38
C VAL A 62 -1.22 11.24 -5.05
N LEU A 63 -0.78 10.51 -6.07
CA LEU A 63 0.32 9.59 -5.91
C LEU A 63 1.63 10.35 -6.09
N ARG A 64 2.60 10.08 -5.21
CA ARG A 64 3.93 10.66 -5.39
C ARG A 64 4.60 9.98 -6.59
N PRO A 65 5.39 10.74 -7.38
CA PRO A 65 5.80 10.24 -8.72
C PRO A 65 6.69 9.00 -8.69
N ASP A 66 7.59 8.90 -7.72
CA ASP A 66 8.55 7.81 -7.69
C ASP A 66 8.11 6.72 -6.72
N PRO A 67 8.27 5.44 -7.08
CA PRO A 67 8.00 4.38 -6.13
C PRO A 67 8.99 4.45 -4.96
N VAL A 68 8.51 4.09 -3.77
CA VAL A 68 9.35 4.09 -2.57
C VAL A 68 10.03 2.73 -2.37
N GLY A 69 9.69 1.76 -3.17
CA GLY A 69 10.31 0.44 -3.11
C GLY A 69 9.49 -0.58 -3.85
N SER A 70 9.93 -1.82 -3.76
CA SER A 70 9.17 -2.95 -4.29
C SER A 70 9.43 -4.16 -3.40
N TYR A 71 8.51 -5.10 -3.44
CA TYR A 71 8.66 -6.35 -2.71
C TYR A 71 8.08 -7.50 -3.51
N PHE A 72 8.41 -8.72 -3.09
CA PHE A 72 8.00 -9.94 -3.78
C PHE A 72 7.17 -10.81 -2.86
N TYR A 73 6.22 -11.53 -3.42
CA TYR A 73 5.53 -12.60 -2.71
C TYR A 73 5.01 -13.62 -3.72
N GLU A 74 4.72 -14.84 -3.25
CA GLU A 74 4.25 -15.92 -4.12
C GLU A 74 2.74 -15.97 -4.12
N LYS A 75 2.16 -15.96 -5.31
CA LYS A 75 0.71 -16.09 -5.51
C LYS A 75 0.44 -16.39 -6.98
N TYR A 76 -0.73 -16.93 -7.27
CA TYR A 76 -1.16 -17.25 -8.64
C TYR A 76 -0.21 -18.21 -9.34
N GLY A 77 0.46 -19.08 -8.60
CA GLY A 77 1.42 -20.03 -9.15
C GLY A 77 2.73 -19.40 -9.62
N GLY A 78 3.01 -18.17 -9.21
CA GLY A 78 4.23 -17.47 -9.60
C GLY A 78 4.68 -16.44 -8.59
N THR A 79 5.68 -15.66 -8.99
CA THR A 79 6.24 -14.61 -8.15
C THR A 79 5.64 -13.26 -8.53
N CYS A 80 5.00 -12.62 -7.57
CA CYS A 80 4.47 -11.26 -7.73
C CYS A 80 5.53 -10.25 -7.34
N HIS A 81 5.73 -9.24 -8.19
CA HIS A 81 6.60 -8.11 -7.95
C HIS A 81 5.72 -6.88 -7.80
N VAL A 82 5.73 -6.24 -6.64
CA VAL A 82 4.83 -5.14 -6.32
C VAL A 82 5.61 -3.84 -6.23
N ALA A 83 5.30 -2.89 -7.13
CA ALA A 83 5.83 -1.53 -7.04
C ALA A 83 4.97 -0.74 -6.07
N VAL A 84 5.58 -0.05 -5.10
CA VAL A 84 4.87 0.61 -4.00
C VAL A 84 5.06 2.11 -4.08
N PHE A 85 3.95 2.86 -4.03
CA PHE A 85 3.95 4.32 -4.09
C PHE A 85 3.31 4.92 -2.85
N LEU A 86 3.85 6.04 -2.38
CA LEU A 86 3.16 6.83 -1.36
C LEU A 86 2.02 7.61 -2.03
N MET A 87 0.89 7.68 -1.35
CA MET A 87 -0.29 8.37 -1.82
C MET A 87 -0.75 9.37 -0.77
N ASP A 88 -0.83 10.64 -1.15
CA ASP A 88 -1.39 11.66 -0.27
C ASP A 88 -2.90 11.69 -0.47
N VAL A 89 -3.64 11.24 0.53
CA VAL A 89 -5.09 11.10 0.45
C VAL A 89 -5.77 12.45 0.67
N THR A 90 -6.63 12.83 -0.26
CA THR A 90 -7.41 14.07 -0.16
C THR A 90 -8.85 13.82 0.25
N GLU A 91 -9.37 12.61 -0.02
CA GLU A 91 -10.75 12.28 0.27
C GLU A 91 -10.90 10.80 0.58
N ALA A 92 -11.71 10.48 1.57
CA ALA A 92 -12.06 9.12 1.93
C ALA A 92 -13.58 8.98 1.83
N ALA A 93 -14.04 8.21 0.86
CA ALA A 93 -15.46 8.06 0.60
C ALA A 93 -16.13 7.14 1.63
N GLU A 94 -17.42 7.36 1.89
CA GLU A 94 -18.18 6.46 2.75
C GLU A 94 -18.66 5.22 2.01
N GLN A 95 -18.80 5.32 0.70
CA GLN A 95 -19.20 4.20 -0.17
C GLN A 95 -18.14 4.02 -1.25
N TRP A 96 -17.73 2.79 -1.46
CA TRP A 96 -16.76 2.45 -2.51
C TRP A 96 -16.98 1.03 -3.00
N PRO A 97 -16.38 0.65 -4.15
CA PRO A 97 -16.71 -0.64 -4.81
C PRO A 97 -16.63 -1.87 -3.91
N GLU A 98 -15.57 -2.01 -3.12
CA GLU A 98 -15.38 -3.24 -2.33
C GLU A 98 -15.75 -3.10 -0.86
N ARG A 99 -16.48 -2.06 -0.51
CA ARG A 99 -16.86 -1.80 0.89
C ARG A 99 -17.61 -2.96 1.54
N SER A 100 -18.36 -3.72 0.79
CA SER A 100 -19.17 -4.79 1.37
C SER A 100 -18.35 -5.91 2.03
N PHE A 101 -17.09 -6.06 1.61
CA PHE A 101 -16.22 -7.11 2.16
C PHE A 101 -14.85 -6.59 2.62
N ARG A 102 -14.68 -5.28 2.69
CA ARG A 102 -13.44 -4.69 3.19
C ARG A 102 -13.73 -3.73 4.32
N GLU A 103 -12.97 -3.83 5.39
CA GLU A 103 -12.94 -2.81 6.42
C GLU A 103 -11.72 -1.92 6.18
N ARG A 104 -11.83 -0.67 6.60
CA ARG A 104 -10.80 0.35 6.43
C ARG A 104 -10.41 0.89 7.80
N ALA A 105 -9.11 1.04 8.05
CA ALA A 105 -8.62 1.59 9.31
C ALA A 105 -7.50 2.58 9.06
N TRP A 106 -7.53 3.68 9.78
CA TRP A 106 -6.47 4.67 9.79
C TRP A 106 -5.63 4.42 11.04
N LEU A 107 -4.35 4.10 10.84
CA LEU A 107 -3.47 3.68 11.91
C LEU A 107 -2.22 4.54 11.96
N GLY A 108 -1.66 4.71 13.16
CA GLY A 108 -0.33 5.27 13.28
C GLY A 108 0.69 4.37 12.60
N VAL A 109 1.82 4.92 12.21
CA VAL A 109 2.83 4.19 11.43
C VAL A 109 3.28 2.92 12.13
N ARG A 110 3.57 3.01 13.42
CA ARG A 110 4.07 1.85 14.19
C ARG A 110 3.02 0.73 14.23
N GLU A 111 1.78 1.09 14.49
CA GLU A 111 0.70 0.09 14.54
C GLU A 111 0.46 -0.54 13.19
N ALA A 112 0.53 0.25 12.12
CA ALA A 112 0.38 -0.27 10.76
C ALA A 112 1.47 -1.32 10.46
N ILE A 113 2.72 -1.01 10.81
CA ILE A 113 3.84 -1.92 10.61
C ILE A 113 3.61 -3.24 11.37
N GLN A 114 3.09 -3.15 12.59
CA GLN A 114 2.82 -4.35 13.38
C GLN A 114 1.74 -5.24 12.77
N ARG A 115 0.79 -4.65 12.06
CA ARG A 115 -0.32 -5.38 11.46
C ARG A 115 0.00 -6.03 10.14
N ILE A 116 0.98 -5.52 9.42
CA ILE A 116 1.36 -6.02 8.10
C ILE A 116 2.26 -7.25 8.26
N GLU A 117 1.96 -8.31 7.51
CA GLU A 117 2.71 -9.56 7.59
C GLU A 117 3.93 -9.60 6.66
N GLU A 118 3.84 -8.98 5.49
CA GLU A 118 4.93 -9.01 4.51
C GLU A 118 6.13 -8.21 5.00
N GLU A 119 7.23 -8.89 5.25
CA GLU A 119 8.44 -8.26 5.79
C GLU A 119 9.00 -7.20 4.83
N GLY A 120 8.97 -7.47 3.53
CA GLY A 120 9.43 -6.50 2.54
C GLY A 120 8.64 -5.21 2.57
N LEU A 121 7.32 -5.31 2.73
CA LEU A 121 6.46 -4.14 2.83
C LEU A 121 6.69 -3.39 4.14
N ARG A 122 6.86 -4.11 5.24
CA ARG A 122 7.16 -3.47 6.54
C ARG A 122 8.43 -2.63 6.44
N SER A 123 9.48 -3.16 5.81
CA SER A 123 10.74 -2.44 5.61
C SER A 123 10.54 -1.18 4.76
N ILE A 124 9.75 -1.29 3.71
CA ILE A 124 9.47 -0.14 2.83
C ILE A 124 8.74 0.95 3.60
N ILE A 125 7.71 0.59 4.36
CA ILE A 125 6.93 1.57 5.12
C ILE A 125 7.82 2.25 6.16
N ARG A 126 8.63 1.49 6.86
CA ARG A 126 9.54 2.05 7.86
C ARG A 126 10.48 3.07 7.23
N ALA A 127 11.14 2.70 6.15
CA ALA A 127 12.08 3.60 5.47
C ALA A 127 11.39 4.85 4.91
N ALA A 128 10.28 4.67 4.22
CA ALA A 128 9.57 5.78 3.57
C ALA A 128 9.01 6.77 4.60
N LEU A 129 8.43 6.26 5.67
CA LEU A 129 7.73 7.11 6.64
C LEU A 129 8.64 7.63 7.74
N GLU A 130 9.85 7.10 7.90
CA GLU A 130 10.86 7.76 8.71
C GLU A 130 11.20 9.13 8.12
N ASP A 131 11.36 9.18 6.78
CA ASP A 131 11.65 10.44 6.11
C ASP A 131 10.48 11.42 6.27
N GLU A 132 9.24 10.91 6.15
CA GLU A 132 8.05 11.74 6.34
C GLU A 132 7.97 12.26 7.77
N ALA A 133 8.20 11.41 8.76
CA ALA A 133 8.15 11.80 10.16
C ALA A 133 9.24 12.82 10.48
N ARG A 134 10.43 12.63 9.92
CA ARG A 134 11.55 13.56 10.13
C ARG A 134 11.22 14.92 9.53
N ALA A 135 10.68 14.95 8.33
CA ALA A 135 10.28 16.19 7.67
C ALA A 135 9.21 16.94 8.45
N ALA A 136 8.35 16.22 9.15
CA ALA A 136 7.29 16.80 9.98
C ALA A 136 7.74 17.10 11.41
N GLY A 137 9.02 16.87 11.74
CA GLY A 137 9.53 17.07 13.09
C GLY A 137 9.11 16.00 14.08
N LEU A 138 8.69 14.84 13.60
CA LEU A 138 8.26 13.73 14.44
C LEU A 138 9.31 12.62 14.44
N SER A 139 9.12 11.60 15.29
CA SER A 139 9.98 10.44 15.33
C SER A 139 9.14 9.16 15.32
N ILE A 140 9.54 8.19 14.50
CA ILE A 140 8.96 6.86 14.47
C ILE A 140 9.99 5.79 14.84
N GLY A 141 11.03 6.20 15.59
CA GLY A 141 12.05 5.26 16.03
C GLY A 141 11.49 4.11 16.85
N PRO A 142 12.37 3.25 17.41
CA PRO A 142 11.91 2.08 18.16
C PRO A 142 10.93 2.43 19.27
N ALA A 143 10.04 1.49 19.57
CA ALA A 143 9.11 1.66 20.68
C ALA A 143 9.88 1.85 21.99
N ARG A 144 9.41 2.70 22.82
CA ARG A 144 10.04 3.00 24.12
C ARG A 144 9.18 2.46 25.23
#